data_df190c8c547029839e55dfb1acd9a0c4
#
_entry.id   df190c8c547029839e55dfb1acd9a0c4
#
_cell.length_a   1.000
_cell.length_b   1.000
_cell.length_c   1.000
_cell.angle_alpha   90.00
_cell.angle_beta   90.00
_cell.angle_gamma   90.00
#
_symmetry.space_group_name_H-M   'P 1'
#
loop_
_entity.id
_entity.type
_entity.pdbx_description
1 polymer ?
#
loop_
_entity_poly.entity_id
_entity_poly.type
_entity_poly.pdbx_seq_one_letter_code
_entity_poly.pdbx_strand_id
1 'polypeptide(L)'
;PEHIDVMGHVNNAVWVQWMEAMATSHWEAVAPPEHQAKYAWVVARHEIDYRGNIREGESVTGETFIPDGPSGAKFDRRVDFRNAAGKVIVSARTTWAMIDIASGRLMRVPPDVAAPFIDDPDV
;
A
#
# COMPACT_ATOMS: atom_id res chain seq x y z
N PRO A 1 -18.79 0.68 -11.65
CA PRO A 1 -19.39 -0.57 -12.17
C PRO A 1 -18.38 -1.65 -12.47
N GLU A 2 -17.23 -1.34 -13.11
CA GLU A 2 -16.19 -2.33 -13.39
C GLU A 2 -15.55 -2.92 -12.13
N HIS A 3 -15.68 -2.24 -10.99
CA HIS A 3 -15.13 -2.69 -9.71
C HIS A 3 -16.10 -3.58 -8.93
N ILE A 4 -17.31 -3.75 -9.43
CA ILE A 4 -18.38 -4.46 -8.71
C ILE A 4 -18.53 -5.88 -9.27
N ASP A 5 -18.61 -6.86 -8.39
CA ASP A 5 -18.79 -8.27 -8.75
C ASP A 5 -20.28 -8.64 -8.88
N VAL A 6 -20.55 -9.92 -9.15
CA VAL A 6 -21.93 -10.42 -9.36
C VAL A 6 -22.81 -10.31 -8.13
N MET A 7 -22.21 -10.15 -6.94
CA MET A 7 -22.96 -9.98 -5.67
C MET A 7 -23.26 -8.51 -5.37
N GLY A 8 -22.87 -7.59 -6.25
CA GLY A 8 -23.01 -6.15 -6.02
C GLY A 8 -21.97 -5.59 -5.06
N HIS A 9 -20.93 -6.35 -4.74
CA HIS A 9 -19.83 -5.94 -3.87
C HIS A 9 -18.59 -5.62 -4.68
N VAL A 10 -17.67 -4.87 -4.09
CA VAL A 10 -16.36 -4.61 -4.69
C VAL A 10 -15.63 -5.94 -4.85
N ASN A 11 -15.13 -6.20 -6.05
CA ASN A 11 -14.34 -7.39 -6.35
C ASN A 11 -13.04 -7.39 -5.50
N ASN A 12 -12.69 -8.54 -4.94
CA ASN A 12 -11.51 -8.64 -4.08
C ASN A 12 -10.22 -8.15 -4.74
N ALA A 13 -10.06 -8.36 -6.05
CA ALA A 13 -8.88 -7.88 -6.78
C ALA A 13 -8.79 -6.36 -6.82
N VAL A 14 -9.91 -5.66 -6.76
CA VAL A 14 -9.94 -4.19 -6.76
C VAL A 14 -9.36 -3.64 -5.46
N TRP A 15 -9.61 -4.28 -4.32
CA TRP A 15 -9.00 -3.87 -3.05
C TRP A 15 -7.47 -3.88 -3.15
N VAL A 16 -6.90 -4.91 -3.78
CA VAL A 16 -5.45 -5.00 -4.01
C VAL A 16 -4.96 -3.87 -4.91
N GLN A 17 -5.67 -3.57 -5.99
CA GLN A 17 -5.34 -2.47 -6.89
C GLN A 17 -5.34 -1.12 -6.15
N TRP A 18 -6.31 -0.88 -5.28
CA TRP A 18 -6.37 0.35 -4.49
C TRP A 18 -5.22 0.43 -3.49
N MET A 19 -4.85 -0.68 -2.84
CA MET A 19 -3.69 -0.72 -1.94
C MET A 19 -2.39 -0.35 -2.67
N GLU A 20 -2.18 -0.90 -3.84
CA GLU A 20 -1.00 -0.62 -4.64
C GLU A 20 -0.99 0.83 -5.13
N ALA A 21 -2.15 1.34 -5.55
CA ALA A 21 -2.27 2.74 -5.98
C ALA A 21 -1.97 3.71 -4.84
N MET A 22 -2.43 3.42 -3.63
CA MET A 22 -2.15 4.25 -2.44
C MET A 22 -0.65 4.25 -2.12
N ALA A 23 -0.01 3.10 -2.17
CA ALA A 23 1.42 2.98 -1.91
C ALA A 23 2.25 3.73 -2.97
N THR A 24 1.89 3.59 -4.23
CA THR A 24 2.55 4.28 -5.34
C THR A 24 2.39 5.79 -5.22
N SER A 25 1.18 6.26 -4.90
CA SER A 25 0.91 7.69 -4.71
C SER A 25 1.75 8.27 -3.56
N HIS A 26 1.87 7.53 -2.46
CA HIS A 26 2.68 7.95 -1.32
C HIS A 26 4.17 8.05 -1.70
N TRP A 27 4.67 7.04 -2.40
CA TRP A 27 6.05 7.04 -2.89
C TRP A 27 6.32 8.24 -3.80
N GLU A 28 5.44 8.48 -4.76
CA GLU A 28 5.58 9.60 -5.70
C GLU A 28 5.50 10.96 -5.02
N ALA A 29 4.68 11.09 -3.97
CA ALA A 29 4.48 12.35 -3.26
C ALA A 29 5.62 12.67 -2.30
N VAL A 30 6.23 11.66 -1.66
CA VAL A 30 7.14 11.83 -0.52
C VAL A 30 8.60 11.57 -0.89
N ALA A 31 8.88 10.57 -1.74
CA ALA A 31 10.25 10.22 -2.08
C ALA A 31 10.90 11.31 -2.95
N PRO A 32 12.18 11.68 -2.67
CA PRO A 32 12.91 12.60 -3.54
C PRO A 32 13.03 12.02 -4.96
N PRO A 33 13.08 12.88 -5.99
CA PRO A 33 13.21 12.41 -7.39
C PRO A 33 14.39 11.48 -7.63
N GLU A 34 15.53 11.71 -6.97
CA GLU A 34 16.69 10.85 -7.09
C GLU A 34 16.45 9.43 -6.54
N HIS A 35 15.61 9.30 -5.51
CA HIS A 35 15.23 7.99 -5.01
C HIS A 35 14.28 7.28 -5.98
N GLN A 36 13.33 8.01 -6.54
CA GLN A 36 12.40 7.45 -7.53
C GLN A 36 13.12 6.97 -8.79
N ALA A 37 14.21 7.63 -9.15
CA ALA A 37 15.02 7.25 -10.31
C ALA A 37 15.88 6.01 -10.07
N LYS A 38 16.30 5.77 -8.82
CA LYS A 38 17.21 4.68 -8.46
C LYS A 38 16.52 3.41 -7.99
N TYR A 39 15.36 3.53 -7.37
CA TYR A 39 14.72 2.44 -6.65
C TYR A 39 13.31 2.18 -7.13
N ALA A 40 12.96 0.91 -7.18
CA ALA A 40 11.61 0.46 -7.46
C ALA A 40 11.17 -0.49 -6.36
N TRP A 41 9.86 -0.65 -6.21
CA TRP A 41 9.28 -1.53 -5.23
C TRP A 41 8.46 -2.61 -5.93
N VAL A 42 8.62 -3.85 -5.46
CA VAL A 42 7.77 -4.97 -5.91
C VAL A 42 7.09 -5.58 -4.71
N VAL A 43 5.89 -6.07 -4.91
CA VAL A 43 5.15 -6.75 -3.86
C VAL A 43 5.73 -8.14 -3.65
N ALA A 44 6.12 -8.44 -2.42
CA ALA A 44 6.58 -9.76 -2.02
C ALA A 44 5.47 -10.58 -1.37
N ARG A 45 4.54 -9.92 -0.67
CA ARG A 45 3.47 -10.60 0.05
C ARG A 45 2.32 -9.65 0.36
N HIS A 46 1.09 -10.16 0.25
CA HIS A 46 -0.12 -9.52 0.79
C HIS A 46 -0.73 -10.43 1.84
N GLU A 47 -1.12 -9.84 2.98
CA GLU A 47 -1.99 -10.48 3.96
C GLU A 47 -3.23 -9.60 4.07
N ILE A 48 -4.40 -10.12 3.73
CA ILE A 48 -5.62 -9.33 3.64
C ILE A 48 -6.75 -10.03 4.40
N ASP A 49 -7.36 -9.28 5.32
CA ASP A 49 -8.58 -9.70 6.01
C ASP A 49 -9.78 -8.97 5.42
N TYR A 50 -10.66 -9.71 4.78
CA TYR A 50 -11.91 -9.19 4.25
C TYR A 50 -12.99 -9.36 5.31
N ARG A 51 -13.25 -8.30 6.08
CA ARG A 51 -14.20 -8.33 7.21
C ARG A 51 -15.60 -7.89 6.82
N GLY A 52 -15.72 -7.21 5.70
CA GLY A 52 -16.97 -6.70 5.17
C GLY A 52 -16.77 -6.24 3.75
N ASN A 53 -17.74 -5.49 3.23
CA ASN A 53 -17.65 -4.96 1.88
C ASN A 53 -18.54 -3.73 1.74
N ILE A 54 -18.49 -3.10 0.59
CA ILE A 54 -19.37 -2.02 0.20
C ILE A 54 -20.07 -2.38 -1.11
N ARG A 55 -21.20 -1.72 -1.33
CA ARG A 55 -21.95 -1.85 -2.58
C ARG A 55 -21.74 -0.62 -3.44
N GLU A 56 -22.13 -0.71 -4.71
CA GLU A 56 -22.07 0.42 -5.62
C GLU A 56 -22.82 1.63 -5.01
N GLY A 57 -22.18 2.80 -5.07
CA GLY A 57 -22.72 4.03 -4.52
C GLY A 57 -22.35 4.29 -3.07
N GLU A 58 -21.82 3.32 -2.33
CA GLU A 58 -21.34 3.52 -0.98
C GLU A 58 -19.90 4.08 -0.96
N SER A 59 -19.60 4.85 0.08
CA SER A 59 -18.28 5.45 0.24
C SER A 59 -17.33 4.54 1.00
N VAL A 60 -16.05 4.57 0.62
CA VAL A 60 -14.99 3.89 1.35
C VAL A 60 -13.79 4.85 1.48
N THR A 61 -13.17 4.83 2.66
CA THR A 61 -11.97 5.63 2.95
C THR A 61 -10.82 4.68 3.24
N GLY A 62 -9.69 4.89 2.53
CA GLY A 62 -8.46 4.14 2.76
C GLY A 62 -7.50 4.94 3.62
N GLU A 63 -6.89 4.28 4.59
CA GLU A 63 -5.82 4.83 5.41
C GLU A 63 -4.58 3.95 5.26
N THR A 64 -3.43 4.55 4.99
CA THR A 64 -2.17 3.82 4.86
C THR A 64 -1.16 4.29 5.88
N PHE A 65 -0.39 3.35 6.42
CA PHE A 65 0.64 3.67 7.40
C PHE A 65 1.72 2.59 7.42
N ILE A 66 2.87 2.96 7.99
CA ILE A 66 4.03 2.08 8.11
C ILE A 66 4.11 1.60 9.56
N PRO A 67 3.84 0.31 9.84
CA PRO A 67 3.84 -0.19 11.23
C PRO A 67 5.23 -0.33 11.82
N ASP A 68 6.20 -0.70 10.99
CA ASP A 68 7.58 -0.96 11.40
C ASP A 68 8.53 -0.33 10.40
N GLY A 69 9.79 -0.19 10.78
CA GLY A 69 10.83 0.21 9.83
C GLY A 69 11.19 -0.92 8.87
N PRO A 70 12.12 -0.65 7.93
CA PRO A 70 12.54 -1.67 6.98
C PRO A 70 13.31 -2.81 7.66
N SER A 71 13.22 -3.99 7.09
CA SER A 71 13.97 -5.17 7.49
C SER A 71 14.69 -5.73 6.27
N GLY A 72 15.99 -5.49 6.15
CA GLY A 72 16.75 -5.85 4.96
C GLY A 72 16.22 -5.12 3.74
N ALA A 73 15.81 -5.85 2.71
CA ALA A 73 15.21 -5.29 1.50
C ALA A 73 13.70 -5.09 1.63
N LYS A 74 13.09 -5.52 2.72
CA LYS A 74 11.64 -5.54 2.89
C LYS A 74 11.15 -4.37 3.72
N PHE A 75 9.98 -3.86 3.35
CA PHE A 75 9.34 -2.74 4.02
C PHE A 75 7.84 -2.98 4.01
N ASP A 76 7.26 -3.15 5.20
CA ASP A 76 5.83 -3.43 5.32
C ASP A 76 5.01 -2.16 5.36
N ARG A 77 3.83 -2.23 4.74
CA ARG A 77 2.83 -1.18 4.76
C ARG A 77 1.50 -1.79 5.19
N ARG A 78 0.77 -1.08 6.04
CA ARG A 78 -0.60 -1.43 6.36
C ARG A 78 -1.56 -0.49 5.66
N VAL A 79 -2.71 -1.04 5.28
CA VAL A 79 -3.82 -0.26 4.72
C VAL A 79 -5.10 -0.76 5.35
N ASP A 80 -5.90 0.16 5.89
CA ASP A 80 -7.23 -0.13 6.39
C ASP A 80 -8.25 0.63 5.55
N PHE A 81 -9.31 -0.06 5.13
CA PHE A 81 -10.44 0.56 4.45
C PHE A 81 -11.63 0.61 5.40
N ARG A 82 -12.23 1.79 5.52
CA ARG A 82 -13.38 2.02 6.39
C ARG A 82 -14.61 2.38 5.57
N ASN A 83 -15.75 1.89 5.99
CA ASN A 83 -17.03 2.29 5.39
C ASN A 83 -17.46 3.67 5.91
N ALA A 84 -18.63 4.16 5.45
CA ALA A 84 -19.15 5.46 5.86
C ALA A 84 -19.41 5.57 7.37
N ALA A 85 -19.64 4.45 8.05
CA ALA A 85 -19.82 4.41 9.50
C ALA A 85 -18.51 4.38 10.29
N GLY A 86 -17.36 4.36 9.58
CA GLY A 86 -16.03 4.32 10.21
C GLY A 86 -15.56 2.93 10.60
N LYS A 87 -16.29 1.90 10.23
CA LYS A 87 -15.91 0.52 10.52
C LYS A 87 -14.87 0.02 9.54
N VAL A 88 -13.80 -0.62 10.02
CA VAL A 88 -12.80 -1.27 9.16
C VAL A 88 -13.43 -2.50 8.52
N ILE A 89 -13.51 -2.50 7.21
CA ILE A 89 -14.11 -3.59 6.43
C ILE A 89 -13.06 -4.42 5.67
N VAL A 90 -11.90 -3.84 5.37
CA VAL A 90 -10.75 -4.56 4.82
C VAL A 90 -9.51 -4.06 5.54
N SER A 91 -8.70 -4.98 6.03
CA SER A 91 -7.43 -4.66 6.68
C SER A 91 -6.33 -5.48 6.04
N ALA A 92 -5.23 -4.83 5.67
CA ALA A 92 -4.16 -5.49 4.93
C ALA A 92 -2.78 -5.10 5.44
N ARG A 93 -1.86 -6.05 5.30
CA ARG A 93 -0.42 -5.82 5.44
C ARG A 93 0.24 -6.27 4.14
N THR A 94 0.96 -5.36 3.50
CA THR A 94 1.69 -5.64 2.27
C THR A 94 3.18 -5.51 2.55
N THR A 95 3.95 -6.55 2.22
CA THR A 95 5.39 -6.52 2.28
C THR A 95 5.93 -6.15 0.90
N TRP A 96 6.58 -5.00 0.82
CA TRP A 96 7.25 -4.52 -0.37
C TRP A 96 8.72 -4.86 -0.31
N ALA A 97 9.32 -5.18 -1.44
CA ALA A 97 10.76 -5.42 -1.56
C ALA A 97 11.36 -4.37 -2.48
N MET A 98 12.49 -3.78 -2.07
CA MET A 98 13.15 -2.73 -2.84
C MET A 98 14.14 -3.33 -3.84
N ILE A 99 14.11 -2.78 -5.05
CA ILE A 99 14.99 -3.18 -6.14
C ILE A 99 15.82 -1.98 -6.57
N ASP A 100 17.11 -2.20 -6.77
CA ASP A 100 17.98 -1.24 -7.43
C ASP A 100 17.69 -1.32 -8.94
N ILE A 101 17.20 -0.24 -9.53
CA ILE A 101 16.77 -0.22 -10.94
C ILE A 101 17.95 -0.54 -11.86
N ALA A 102 19.13 0.01 -11.57
CA ALA A 102 20.31 -0.16 -12.44
C ALA A 102 20.76 -1.62 -12.52
N SER A 103 20.74 -2.36 -11.41
CA SER A 103 21.19 -3.75 -11.37
C SER A 103 20.07 -4.77 -11.50
N GLY A 104 18.82 -4.36 -11.24
CA GLY A 104 17.66 -5.24 -11.18
C GLY A 104 17.64 -6.15 -9.98
N ARG A 105 18.45 -5.90 -8.95
CA ARG A 105 18.61 -6.75 -7.79
C ARG A 105 17.93 -6.18 -6.55
N LEU A 106 17.51 -7.08 -5.67
CA LEU A 106 17.05 -6.69 -4.33
C LEU A 106 18.21 -6.03 -3.57
N MET A 107 17.90 -5.03 -2.78
CA MET A 107 18.86 -4.35 -1.93
C MET A 107 18.24 -3.96 -0.60
N ARG A 108 19.09 -3.80 0.42
CA ARG A 108 18.63 -3.29 1.72
C ARG A 108 18.07 -1.89 1.53
N VAL A 109 16.99 -1.60 2.26
CA VAL A 109 16.39 -0.26 2.23
C VAL A 109 17.32 0.69 3.00
N PRO A 110 17.93 1.71 2.32
CA PRO A 110 18.75 2.67 3.04
C PRO A 110 17.92 3.50 4.02
N PRO A 111 18.49 3.90 5.18
CA PRO A 111 17.75 4.69 6.17
C PRO A 111 17.17 5.99 5.62
N ASP A 112 17.89 6.65 4.72
CA ASP A 112 17.43 7.90 4.11
C ASP A 112 16.25 7.70 3.16
N VAL A 113 16.10 6.52 2.57
CA VAL A 113 14.96 6.17 1.73
C VAL A 113 13.72 5.92 2.61
N ALA A 114 13.89 5.25 3.74
CA ALA A 114 12.80 4.89 4.63
C ALA A 114 12.31 6.07 5.50
N ALA A 115 13.21 6.94 5.91
CA ALA A 115 12.92 7.98 6.89
C ALA A 115 11.70 8.85 6.54
N PRO A 116 11.52 9.35 5.30
CA PRO A 116 10.36 10.18 4.98
C PRO A 116 9.02 9.47 5.20
N PHE A 117 8.98 8.15 5.08
CA PHE A 117 7.75 7.35 5.22
C PHE A 117 7.46 7.02 6.68
N ILE A 118 8.50 6.79 7.48
CA ILE A 118 8.36 6.48 8.91
C ILE A 118 7.94 7.73 9.68
N ASP A 119 8.51 8.89 9.32
CA ASP A 119 8.32 10.15 10.03
C ASP A 119 7.15 10.97 9.51
N ASP A 120 6.44 10.51 8.47
CA ASP A 120 5.32 11.23 7.87
C ASP A 120 4.05 11.03 8.71
N PRO A 121 3.56 12.07 9.42
CA PRO A 121 2.39 11.94 10.27
C PRO A 121 1.06 11.87 9.49
N ASP A 122 1.07 12.18 8.19
CA ASP A 122 -0.12 12.24 7.34
C ASP A 122 -0.42 10.91 6.62
N VAL A 123 0.29 9.86 6.99
CA VAL A 123 0.14 8.54 6.36
C VAL A 123 -0.89 7.66 7.05
#